data_6971e4d80008f41e19a6049eabac327e
#
_entry.id   6971e4d80008f41e19a6049eabac327e
#
_cell.length_a   1.000
_cell.length_b   1.000
_cell.length_c   1.000
_cell.angle_alpha   90.00
_cell.angle_beta   90.00
_cell.angle_gamma   90.00
#
_symmetry.space_group_name_H-M   'P 1'
#
loop_
_entity.id
_entity.type
_entity.pdbx_description
1 polymer ?
#
loop_
_entity_poly.entity_id
_entity_poly.type
_entity_poly.pdbx_seq_one_letter_code
_entity_poly.pdbx_strand_id
1 'polypeptide(L)'
;PGRAQKGCLKMDKDPTRKLYIQDTTLRDGMHAIRHGYSLDQVRTIAKALDKAGVSAIEVTHGDGLCGTSFNYGFGTHTDLEWISAAAEVVENAKLTVLLLPGIGTIEDLKAAYNAGARSVRVATHCTEADISKQHIEWAREAGMDVACLLMLAHMNEPEPFAEQAKLMESYGANCIYVTDSAGALL
;
A
#
# COMPACT_ATOMS: atom_id res chain seq x y z
N PRO A 1 -22.13 -33.00 24.21
CA PRO A 1 -21.48 -31.77 23.90
C PRO A 1 -20.11 -32.05 23.32
N GLY A 2 -20.04 -32.05 21.97
CA GLY A 2 -18.82 -32.36 21.21
C GLY A 2 -17.89 -31.15 21.19
N ARG A 3 -16.64 -31.33 21.63
CA ARG A 3 -15.55 -30.37 21.42
C ARG A 3 -15.25 -30.34 19.93
N ALA A 4 -15.47 -29.19 19.30
CA ALA A 4 -14.94 -28.92 17.98
C ALA A 4 -13.41 -28.99 18.05
N GLN A 5 -12.80 -29.92 17.29
CA GLN A 5 -11.37 -29.94 17.10
C GLN A 5 -10.96 -28.68 16.36
N LYS A 6 -10.20 -27.81 17.02
CA LYS A 6 -9.49 -26.71 16.37
C LYS A 6 -8.49 -27.33 15.39
N GLY A 7 -8.83 -27.35 14.12
CA GLY A 7 -7.91 -27.68 13.06
C GLY A 7 -6.79 -26.64 13.04
N CYS A 8 -5.62 -27.01 13.54
CA CYS A 8 -4.39 -26.24 13.31
C CYS A 8 -4.12 -26.29 11.81
N LEU A 9 -4.30 -25.17 11.12
CA LEU A 9 -3.83 -24.98 9.74
C LEU A 9 -2.32 -25.23 9.75
N LYS A 10 -1.92 -26.42 9.28
CA LYS A 10 -0.51 -26.68 8.99
C LYS A 10 -0.12 -25.74 7.86
N MET A 11 0.64 -24.70 8.18
CA MET A 11 1.32 -23.91 7.16
C MET A 11 2.25 -24.86 6.40
N ASP A 12 1.93 -25.12 5.15
CA ASP A 12 2.81 -25.81 4.23
C ASP A 12 4.09 -24.99 4.12
N LYS A 13 5.18 -25.51 4.67
CA LYS A 13 6.52 -24.93 4.55
C LYS A 13 7.07 -25.31 3.19
N ASP A 14 6.56 -24.68 2.13
CA ASP A 14 7.19 -24.74 0.83
C ASP A 14 8.50 -23.94 0.87
N PRO A 15 9.69 -24.58 0.88
CA PRO A 15 10.97 -23.89 0.94
C PRO A 15 11.29 -23.08 -0.32
N THR A 16 10.48 -23.21 -1.38
CA THR A 16 10.63 -22.46 -2.64
C THR A 16 9.81 -21.17 -2.65
N ARG A 17 8.90 -20.99 -1.68
CA ARG A 17 8.03 -19.82 -1.61
C ARG A 17 8.83 -18.59 -1.19
N LYS A 18 9.11 -17.69 -2.14
CA LYS A 18 9.72 -16.40 -1.87
C LYS A 18 8.77 -15.55 -1.02
N LEU A 19 9.26 -15.04 0.10
CA LEU A 19 8.56 -14.02 0.86
C LEU A 19 8.60 -12.71 0.07
N TYR A 20 7.44 -12.05 -0.03
CA TYR A 20 7.35 -10.68 -0.52
C TYR A 20 7.36 -9.75 0.68
N ILE A 21 8.41 -8.95 0.80
CA ILE A 21 8.56 -7.98 1.89
C ILE A 21 8.38 -6.60 1.31
N GLN A 22 7.40 -5.86 1.81
CA GLN A 22 7.17 -4.47 1.51
C GLN A 22 7.50 -3.63 2.74
N ASP A 23 8.48 -2.75 2.62
CA ASP A 23 8.87 -1.82 3.69
C ASP A 23 8.05 -0.53 3.59
N THR A 24 7.58 -0.03 4.72
CA THR A 24 6.75 1.19 4.81
C THR A 24 7.42 2.31 5.62
N THR A 25 8.72 2.21 5.88
CA THR A 25 9.47 3.24 6.64
C THR A 25 9.32 4.62 6.02
N LEU A 26 9.38 4.71 4.70
CA LEU A 26 9.29 5.98 3.95
C LEU A 26 7.84 6.39 3.62
N ARG A 27 6.82 5.70 4.15
CA ARG A 27 5.42 6.07 4.09
C ARG A 27 4.83 6.13 5.50
N ASP A 28 4.56 4.97 6.13
CA ASP A 28 3.96 4.91 7.47
C ASP A 28 4.89 5.52 8.54
N GLY A 29 6.18 5.25 8.44
CA GLY A 29 7.20 5.82 9.31
C GLY A 29 7.28 7.35 9.27
N MET A 30 6.76 8.00 8.23
CA MET A 30 6.64 9.46 8.12
C MET A 30 5.83 10.07 9.27
N HIS A 31 4.82 9.36 9.79
CA HIS A 31 4.03 9.83 10.93
C HIS A 31 4.88 10.06 12.18
N ALA A 32 5.81 9.16 12.47
CA ALA A 32 6.67 9.23 13.66
C ALA A 32 7.57 10.47 13.67
N ILE A 33 7.92 11.00 12.50
CA ILE A 33 8.80 12.15 12.32
C ILE A 33 8.07 13.38 11.76
N ARG A 34 6.74 13.39 11.82
CA ARG A 34 5.90 14.47 11.33
C ARG A 34 6.17 14.84 9.86
N HIS A 35 6.31 13.81 9.02
CA HIS A 35 6.59 13.92 7.57
C HIS A 35 7.85 14.74 7.26
N GLY A 36 8.90 14.57 8.09
CA GLY A 36 10.11 15.41 8.06
C GLY A 36 11.34 14.77 7.43
N TYR A 37 11.26 13.65 6.68
CA TYR A 37 12.44 13.12 5.98
C TYR A 37 12.95 14.08 4.93
N SER A 38 14.25 14.41 4.99
CA SER A 38 14.93 15.09 3.90
C SER A 38 15.14 14.15 2.71
N LEU A 39 15.34 14.70 1.52
CA LEU A 39 15.60 13.90 0.31
C LEU A 39 16.84 13.00 0.46
N ASP A 40 17.88 13.46 1.17
CA ASP A 40 19.09 12.66 1.42
C ASP A 40 18.83 11.51 2.39
N GLN A 41 17.95 11.69 3.37
CA GLN A 41 17.52 10.61 4.25
C GLN A 41 16.71 9.57 3.46
N VAL A 42 15.80 10.02 2.58
CA VAL A 42 15.03 9.13 1.70
C VAL A 42 15.97 8.32 0.80
N ARG A 43 16.95 8.95 0.14
CA ARG A 43 17.96 8.24 -0.67
C ARG A 43 18.72 7.20 0.15
N THR A 44 19.17 7.60 1.33
CA THR A 44 19.96 6.71 2.22
C THR A 44 19.17 5.48 2.64
N ILE A 45 17.92 5.68 3.10
CA ILE A 45 17.05 4.61 3.58
C ILE A 45 16.64 3.71 2.42
N ALA A 46 16.17 4.29 1.29
CA ALA A 46 15.75 3.54 0.11
C ALA A 46 16.87 2.66 -0.44
N LYS A 47 18.09 3.19 -0.55
CA LYS A 47 19.27 2.43 -0.97
C LYS A 47 19.63 1.29 -0.01
N ALA A 48 19.50 1.52 1.29
CA ALA A 48 19.78 0.48 2.30
C ALA A 48 18.75 -0.65 2.24
N LEU A 49 17.47 -0.32 2.08
CA LEU A 49 16.37 -1.28 1.94
C LEU A 49 16.51 -2.09 0.64
N ASP A 50 16.82 -1.45 -0.48
CA ASP A 50 17.06 -2.12 -1.76
C ASP A 50 18.22 -3.11 -1.65
N LYS A 51 19.34 -2.69 -1.04
CA LYS A 51 20.49 -3.55 -0.76
C LYS A 51 20.17 -4.71 0.19
N ALA A 52 19.25 -4.52 1.12
CA ALA A 52 18.79 -5.57 2.03
C ALA A 52 17.89 -6.61 1.33
N GLY A 53 17.45 -6.34 0.09
CA GLY A 53 16.67 -7.26 -0.73
C GLY A 53 15.18 -7.26 -0.41
N VAL A 54 14.61 -6.16 0.12
CA VAL A 54 13.16 -6.02 0.22
C VAL A 54 12.53 -6.01 -1.17
N SER A 55 11.30 -6.53 -1.29
CA SER A 55 10.63 -6.65 -2.59
C SER A 55 10.05 -5.31 -3.07
N ALA A 56 9.60 -4.48 -2.13
CA ALA A 56 9.03 -3.17 -2.41
C ALA A 56 9.32 -2.17 -1.29
N ILE A 57 9.40 -0.90 -1.65
CA ILE A 57 9.60 0.24 -0.75
C ILE A 57 8.47 1.22 -0.99
N GLU A 58 7.67 1.49 0.04
CA GLU A 58 6.54 2.42 -0.06
C GLU A 58 7.00 3.83 0.31
N VAL A 59 6.78 4.78 -0.59
CA VAL A 59 7.29 6.16 -0.47
C VAL A 59 6.17 7.15 -0.80
N THR A 60 5.63 7.83 0.21
CA THR A 60 4.70 8.96 0.11
C THR A 60 4.62 9.67 1.45
N HIS A 61 3.75 10.69 1.55
CA HIS A 61 3.21 11.15 2.83
C HIS A 61 2.63 9.97 3.62
N GLY A 62 2.59 10.05 4.95
CA GLY A 62 2.08 8.99 5.81
C GLY A 62 0.65 8.53 5.48
N ASP A 63 -0.20 9.45 5.03
CA ASP A 63 -1.57 9.18 4.58
C ASP A 63 -1.69 8.91 3.07
N GLY A 64 -0.57 8.67 2.40
CA GLY A 64 -0.54 8.37 0.97
C GLY A 64 -0.41 9.60 0.08
N LEU A 65 -0.59 9.42 -1.22
CA LEU A 65 -0.52 10.48 -2.23
C LEU A 65 -1.48 11.62 -1.90
N CYS A 66 -0.96 12.84 -1.94
CA CYS A 66 -1.68 14.08 -1.60
C CYS A 66 -2.15 14.16 -0.14
N GLY A 67 -1.58 13.36 0.77
CA GLY A 67 -1.92 13.39 2.19
C GLY A 67 -1.56 14.70 2.90
N THR A 68 -0.62 15.48 2.37
CA THR A 68 -0.23 16.79 2.91
C THR A 68 -1.44 17.72 3.03
N SER A 69 -1.84 18.02 4.25
CA SER A 69 -3.03 18.84 4.54
C SER A 69 -3.03 19.35 5.98
N PHE A 70 -3.97 20.26 6.30
CA PHE A 70 -4.20 20.70 7.68
C PHE A 70 -4.66 19.57 8.61
N ASN A 71 -5.34 18.55 8.08
CA ASN A 71 -5.84 17.43 8.88
C ASN A 71 -4.73 16.41 9.18
N TYR A 72 -3.86 16.12 8.21
CA TYR A 72 -2.89 15.03 8.29
C TYR A 72 -1.44 15.50 8.50
N GLY A 73 -1.21 16.81 8.49
CA GLY A 73 0.10 17.42 8.59
C GLY A 73 0.72 17.73 7.24
N PHE A 74 1.69 18.64 7.25
CA PHE A 74 2.41 19.05 6.04
C PHE A 74 3.74 18.31 5.94
N GLY A 75 4.03 17.74 4.77
CA GLY A 75 5.34 17.21 4.46
C GLY A 75 6.37 18.33 4.23
N THR A 76 7.63 18.07 4.55
CA THR A 76 8.75 18.98 4.24
C THR A 76 9.07 19.03 2.75
N HIS A 77 8.67 17.99 2.02
CA HIS A 77 8.77 17.85 0.56
C HIS A 77 7.45 17.33 0.01
N THR A 78 7.30 17.39 -1.30
CA THR A 78 6.17 16.80 -2.01
C THR A 78 6.37 15.28 -2.18
N ASP A 79 5.27 14.53 -2.35
CA ASP A 79 5.35 13.10 -2.65
C ASP A 79 6.23 12.82 -3.87
N LEU A 80 6.13 13.65 -4.91
CA LEU A 80 6.90 13.46 -6.14
C LEU A 80 8.41 13.67 -5.93
N GLU A 81 8.81 14.61 -5.07
CA GLU A 81 10.21 14.80 -4.71
C GLU A 81 10.75 13.59 -3.94
N TRP A 82 9.99 13.05 -2.98
CA TRP A 82 10.38 11.84 -2.25
C TRP A 82 10.45 10.61 -3.15
N ILE A 83 9.45 10.40 -4.02
CA ILE A 83 9.44 9.26 -4.97
C ILE A 83 10.62 9.37 -5.93
N SER A 84 10.87 10.55 -6.48
CA SER A 84 12.00 10.77 -7.39
C SER A 84 13.34 10.52 -6.71
N ALA A 85 13.52 11.02 -5.47
CA ALA A 85 14.74 10.79 -4.70
C ALA A 85 14.98 9.30 -4.41
N ALA A 86 13.94 8.53 -4.12
CA ALA A 86 14.05 7.08 -3.98
C ALA A 86 14.37 6.41 -5.33
N ALA A 87 13.74 6.83 -6.42
CA ALA A 87 13.95 6.28 -7.76
C ALA A 87 15.39 6.46 -8.29
N GLU A 88 16.09 7.50 -7.84
CA GLU A 88 17.49 7.72 -8.19
C GLU A 88 18.45 6.63 -7.67
N VAL A 89 18.07 5.89 -6.63
CA VAL A 89 18.98 5.00 -5.88
C VAL A 89 18.49 3.57 -5.75
N VAL A 90 17.25 3.28 -6.09
CA VAL A 90 16.65 1.94 -6.03
C VAL A 90 16.84 1.25 -7.37
N GLU A 91 17.42 0.04 -7.35
CA GLU A 91 17.77 -0.73 -8.55
C GLU A 91 16.91 -1.99 -8.71
N ASN A 92 16.49 -2.61 -7.61
CA ASN A 92 15.86 -3.93 -7.60
C ASN A 92 14.44 -3.92 -7.02
N ALA A 93 14.23 -3.22 -5.90
CA ALA A 93 12.93 -3.14 -5.25
C ALA A 93 11.92 -2.33 -6.09
N LYS A 94 10.65 -2.66 -5.99
CA LYS A 94 9.60 -1.84 -6.60
C LYS A 94 9.26 -0.65 -5.71
N LEU A 95 9.27 0.55 -6.28
CA LEU A 95 8.72 1.70 -5.58
C LEU A 95 7.20 1.62 -5.60
N THR A 96 6.61 1.70 -4.42
CA THR A 96 5.18 1.60 -4.18
C THR A 96 4.66 2.91 -3.60
N VAL A 97 3.43 3.26 -3.92
CA VAL A 97 2.72 4.40 -3.33
C VAL A 97 1.42 3.94 -2.69
N LEU A 98 1.00 4.60 -1.61
CA LEU A 98 -0.33 4.44 -1.04
C LEU A 98 -1.26 5.48 -1.68
N LEU A 99 -2.48 5.08 -2.03
CA LEU A 99 -3.52 5.96 -2.54
C LEU A 99 -4.86 5.66 -1.84
N LEU A 100 -5.44 6.69 -1.25
CA LEU A 100 -6.80 6.65 -0.74
C LEU A 100 -7.68 7.45 -1.70
N PRO A 101 -8.67 6.81 -2.36
CA PRO A 101 -9.64 7.52 -3.19
C PRO A 101 -10.30 8.66 -2.40
N GLY A 102 -10.34 9.86 -2.98
CA GLY A 102 -10.83 11.06 -2.32
C GLY A 102 -9.75 11.93 -1.67
N ILE A 103 -8.55 11.37 -1.38
CA ILE A 103 -7.34 12.12 -1.02
C ILE A 103 -6.45 12.26 -2.25
N GLY A 104 -5.97 11.13 -2.78
CA GLY A 104 -5.25 11.08 -4.04
C GLY A 104 -6.16 10.85 -5.24
N THR A 105 -5.81 11.43 -6.37
CA THR A 105 -6.54 11.33 -7.64
C THR A 105 -5.80 10.44 -8.64
N ILE A 106 -6.43 10.15 -9.78
CA ILE A 106 -5.77 9.49 -10.91
C ILE A 106 -4.59 10.31 -11.43
N GLU A 107 -4.71 11.63 -11.48
CA GLU A 107 -3.64 12.49 -11.97
C GLU A 107 -2.43 12.45 -11.04
N ASP A 108 -2.64 12.36 -9.73
CA ASP A 108 -1.56 12.17 -8.75
C ASP A 108 -0.88 10.82 -8.92
N LEU A 109 -1.66 9.76 -9.19
CA LEU A 109 -1.13 8.43 -9.46
C LEU A 109 -0.29 8.39 -10.75
N LYS A 110 -0.74 9.08 -11.81
CA LYS A 110 0.02 9.25 -13.05
C LYS A 110 1.33 9.99 -12.81
N ALA A 111 1.29 11.05 -12.03
CA ALA A 111 2.48 11.81 -11.67
C ALA A 111 3.47 10.96 -10.86
N ALA A 112 2.99 10.18 -9.89
CA ALA A 112 3.79 9.24 -9.13
C ALA A 112 4.43 8.14 -10.01
N TYR A 113 3.67 7.60 -10.97
CA TYR A 113 4.20 6.65 -11.95
C TYR A 113 5.34 7.25 -12.78
N ASN A 114 5.17 8.47 -13.24
CA ASN A 114 6.20 9.19 -14.01
C ASN A 114 7.42 9.50 -13.13
N ALA A 115 7.25 9.73 -11.83
CA ALA A 115 8.33 9.93 -10.86
C ALA A 115 9.08 8.64 -10.49
N GLY A 116 8.57 7.46 -10.88
CA GLY A 116 9.26 6.18 -10.68
C GLY A 116 8.47 5.09 -9.93
N ALA A 117 7.26 5.37 -9.46
CA ALA A 117 6.42 4.34 -8.84
C ALA A 117 6.04 3.24 -9.85
N ARG A 118 6.04 1.98 -9.42
CA ARG A 118 5.70 0.80 -10.24
C ARG A 118 4.68 -0.10 -9.58
N SER A 119 4.27 0.24 -8.37
CA SER A 119 3.22 -0.44 -7.63
C SER A 119 2.37 0.59 -6.90
N VAL A 120 1.11 0.27 -6.67
CA VAL A 120 0.19 1.09 -5.87
C VAL A 120 -0.58 0.22 -4.88
N ARG A 121 -0.79 0.75 -3.69
CA ARG A 121 -1.74 0.21 -2.72
C ARG A 121 -2.94 1.14 -2.67
N VAL A 122 -4.09 0.65 -3.12
CA VAL A 122 -5.35 1.40 -3.10
C VAL A 122 -6.14 0.99 -1.86
N ALA A 123 -6.40 1.92 -0.96
CA ALA A 123 -7.07 1.66 0.31
C ALA A 123 -8.46 2.32 0.36
N THR A 124 -9.48 1.51 0.68
CA THR A 124 -10.85 1.97 0.88
C THR A 124 -11.42 1.43 2.18
N HIS A 125 -12.55 1.98 2.63
CA HIS A 125 -13.35 1.35 3.66
C HIS A 125 -13.84 -0.03 3.17
N CYS A 126 -14.06 -0.97 4.10
CA CYS A 126 -14.47 -2.34 3.78
C CYS A 126 -15.84 -2.47 3.09
N THR A 127 -16.59 -1.38 2.96
CA THR A 127 -17.90 -1.32 2.28
C THR A 127 -17.88 -0.49 0.99
N GLU A 128 -16.71 0.03 0.57
CA GLU A 128 -16.60 1.05 -0.48
C GLU A 128 -15.56 0.66 -1.55
N ALA A 129 -15.52 -0.62 -1.93
CA ALA A 129 -14.58 -1.09 -2.94
C ALA A 129 -14.80 -0.45 -4.32
N ASP A 130 -16.04 -0.06 -4.65
CA ASP A 130 -16.44 0.49 -5.94
C ASP A 130 -15.75 1.83 -6.27
N ILE A 131 -15.47 2.67 -5.26
CA ILE A 131 -14.78 3.95 -5.48
C ILE A 131 -13.32 3.78 -5.94
N SER A 132 -12.73 2.60 -5.76
CA SER A 132 -11.36 2.29 -6.18
C SER A 132 -11.22 1.93 -7.65
N LYS A 133 -12.32 1.63 -8.35
CA LYS A 133 -12.35 1.07 -9.70
C LYS A 133 -11.41 1.79 -10.66
N GLN A 134 -11.62 3.09 -10.84
CA GLN A 134 -10.84 3.90 -11.80
C GLN A 134 -9.32 3.87 -11.50
N HIS A 135 -8.93 3.82 -10.23
CA HIS A 135 -7.53 3.82 -9.81
C HIS A 135 -6.87 2.47 -10.12
N ILE A 136 -7.59 1.37 -9.82
CA ILE A 136 -7.12 0.00 -10.09
C ILE A 136 -7.00 -0.22 -11.59
N GLU A 137 -8.04 0.07 -12.36
CA GLU A 137 -8.05 -0.14 -13.81
C GLU A 137 -6.91 0.63 -14.49
N TRP A 138 -6.78 1.93 -14.19
CA TRP A 138 -5.70 2.73 -14.76
C TRP A 138 -4.30 2.19 -14.39
N ALA A 139 -4.08 1.86 -13.13
CA ALA A 139 -2.78 1.33 -12.68
C ALA A 139 -2.43 0.01 -13.39
N ARG A 140 -3.43 -0.86 -13.59
CA ARG A 140 -3.26 -2.11 -14.35
C ARG A 140 -2.93 -1.88 -15.82
N GLU A 141 -3.62 -0.95 -16.46
CA GLU A 141 -3.34 -0.53 -17.85
C GLU A 141 -1.93 0.05 -18.00
N ALA A 142 -1.45 0.78 -17.00
CA ALA A 142 -0.09 1.31 -16.95
C ALA A 142 0.98 0.23 -16.62
N GLY A 143 0.57 -1.02 -16.35
CA GLY A 143 1.49 -2.11 -16.01
C GLY A 143 2.00 -2.09 -14.57
N MET A 144 1.35 -1.36 -13.66
CA MET A 144 1.68 -1.37 -12.23
C MET A 144 1.20 -2.65 -11.55
N ASP A 145 1.90 -3.07 -10.50
CA ASP A 145 1.34 -4.00 -9.53
C ASP A 145 0.31 -3.26 -8.65
N VAL A 146 -0.84 -3.88 -8.44
CA VAL A 146 -1.93 -3.27 -7.66
C VAL A 146 -2.30 -4.16 -6.50
N ALA A 147 -2.09 -3.67 -5.29
CA ALA A 147 -2.63 -4.26 -4.08
C ALA A 147 -3.77 -3.37 -3.54
N CYS A 148 -4.79 -3.99 -2.97
CA CYS A 148 -5.92 -3.26 -2.41
C CYS A 148 -6.07 -3.57 -0.93
N LEU A 149 -6.49 -2.58 -0.15
CA LEU A 149 -6.77 -2.73 1.27
C LEU A 149 -8.25 -2.43 1.50
N LEU A 150 -8.94 -3.39 2.10
CA LEU A 150 -10.26 -3.17 2.68
C LEU A 150 -10.07 -2.89 4.17
N MET A 151 -10.10 -1.61 4.53
CA MET A 151 -9.85 -1.14 5.89
C MET A 151 -11.05 -1.36 6.80
N LEU A 152 -10.80 -1.42 8.13
CA LEU A 152 -11.83 -1.59 9.16
C LEU A 152 -12.66 -2.87 8.94
N ALA A 153 -12.01 -3.99 8.64
CA ALA A 153 -12.64 -5.25 8.29
C ALA A 153 -13.67 -5.74 9.33
N HIS A 154 -13.46 -5.39 10.62
CA HIS A 154 -14.37 -5.71 11.71
C HIS A 154 -15.75 -5.03 11.61
N MET A 155 -15.92 -4.04 10.74
CA MET A 155 -17.18 -3.31 10.53
C MET A 155 -18.08 -3.96 9.46
N ASN A 156 -17.68 -5.09 8.91
CA ASN A 156 -18.45 -5.78 7.88
C ASN A 156 -18.55 -7.28 8.19
N GLU A 157 -19.64 -7.89 7.79
CA GLU A 157 -19.81 -9.35 7.90
C GLU A 157 -18.98 -10.06 6.81
N PRO A 158 -18.58 -11.33 7.02
CA PRO A 158 -17.69 -12.04 6.09
C PRO A 158 -18.21 -12.11 4.65
N GLU A 159 -19.49 -12.37 4.45
CA GLU A 159 -20.09 -12.53 3.13
C GLU A 159 -20.12 -11.20 2.35
N PRO A 160 -20.66 -10.08 2.86
CA PRO A 160 -20.57 -8.78 2.22
C PRO A 160 -19.12 -8.32 2.01
N PHE A 161 -18.22 -8.62 2.95
CA PHE A 161 -16.80 -8.31 2.81
C PHE A 161 -16.18 -9.06 1.60
N ALA A 162 -16.51 -10.34 1.43
CA ALA A 162 -16.04 -11.14 0.31
C ALA A 162 -16.52 -10.57 -1.04
N GLU A 163 -17.75 -10.02 -1.11
CA GLU A 163 -18.24 -9.36 -2.32
C GLU A 163 -17.45 -8.08 -2.65
N GLN A 164 -17.06 -7.29 -1.64
CA GLN A 164 -16.19 -6.13 -1.85
C GLN A 164 -14.79 -6.55 -2.38
N ALA A 165 -14.24 -7.64 -1.84
CA ALA A 165 -12.98 -8.18 -2.33
C ALA A 165 -13.08 -8.65 -3.80
N LYS A 166 -14.15 -9.34 -4.18
CA LYS A 166 -14.41 -9.76 -5.56
C LYS A 166 -14.54 -8.57 -6.52
N LEU A 167 -15.13 -7.45 -6.07
CA LEU A 167 -15.18 -6.23 -6.88
C LEU A 167 -13.78 -5.73 -7.20
N MET A 168 -12.90 -5.59 -6.20
CA MET A 168 -11.52 -5.16 -6.43
C MET A 168 -10.74 -6.14 -7.32
N GLU A 169 -10.93 -7.45 -7.14
CA GLU A 169 -10.36 -8.46 -8.02
C GLU A 169 -10.83 -8.28 -9.47
N SER A 170 -12.14 -8.03 -9.68
CA SER A 170 -12.72 -7.81 -11.01
C SER A 170 -12.18 -6.57 -11.70
N TYR A 171 -11.73 -5.57 -10.97
CA TYR A 171 -11.09 -4.35 -11.49
C TYR A 171 -9.60 -4.58 -11.83
N GLY A 172 -9.04 -5.72 -11.41
CA GLY A 172 -7.68 -6.13 -11.75
C GLY A 172 -6.67 -6.10 -10.60
N ALA A 173 -7.11 -6.01 -9.34
CA ALA A 173 -6.20 -6.10 -8.19
C ALA A 173 -5.43 -7.43 -8.18
N ASN A 174 -4.12 -7.37 -7.92
CA ASN A 174 -3.25 -8.54 -7.80
C ASN A 174 -3.31 -9.18 -6.41
N CYS A 175 -3.61 -8.37 -5.41
CA CYS A 175 -3.63 -8.77 -4.01
C CYS A 175 -4.67 -7.94 -3.25
N ILE A 176 -5.37 -8.56 -2.31
CA ILE A 176 -6.33 -7.88 -1.45
C ILE A 176 -5.97 -8.17 -0.01
N TYR A 177 -5.84 -7.12 0.79
CA TYR A 177 -5.59 -7.20 2.22
C TYR A 177 -6.90 -7.06 2.99
N VAL A 178 -7.16 -8.01 3.88
CA VAL A 178 -8.15 -7.88 4.94
C VAL A 178 -7.49 -7.11 6.08
N THR A 179 -7.88 -5.86 6.28
CA THR A 179 -7.16 -4.98 7.20
C THR A 179 -7.94 -4.78 8.49
N ASP A 180 -7.43 -5.37 9.57
CA ASP A 180 -7.95 -5.11 10.92
C ASP A 180 -7.37 -3.82 11.49
N SER A 181 -7.85 -2.69 10.98
CA SER A 181 -7.35 -1.35 11.33
C SER A 181 -7.52 -0.98 12.80
N ALA A 182 -8.44 -1.63 13.50
CA ALA A 182 -8.73 -1.36 14.92
C ALA A 182 -8.19 -2.45 15.86
N GLY A 183 -7.64 -3.56 15.34
CA GLY A 183 -7.27 -4.72 16.16
C GLY A 183 -8.49 -5.37 16.84
N ALA A 184 -9.63 -5.39 16.15
CA ALA A 184 -10.92 -5.78 16.69
C ALA A 184 -11.49 -7.10 16.12
N LEU A 185 -10.83 -7.73 15.19
CA LEU A 185 -11.18 -9.06 14.69
C LEU A 185 -10.86 -10.11 15.74
N LEU A 186 -11.85 -10.94 16.10
CA LEU A 186 -11.76 -11.99 17.10
C LEU A 186 -11.79 -13.40 16.47
#